data_f74b50d4de71e6d81c0421e946e5bac7
#
_entry.id   f74b50d4de71e6d81c0421e946e5bac7
#
_cell.length_a   1.000
_cell.length_b   1.000
_cell.length_c   1.000
_cell.angle_alpha   90.00
_cell.angle_beta   90.00
_cell.angle_gamma   90.00
#
_symmetry.space_group_name_H-M   'P 1'
#
loop_
_entity.id
_entity.type
_entity.pdbx_description
1 polymer ?
#
loop_
_entity_poly.entity_id
_entity_poly.type
_entity_poly.pdbx_seq_one_letter_code
_entity_poly.pdbx_strand_id
1 'polypeptide(L)'
;MIEIPGDLEQFSKLPRWWRVDVPTEVVLSVHGISTLFEMIETRGAKPFFVIDSALRGQPAFARLFERNDVFAFNASYSEVRTSDVDELVSLLRRRGGDGLTLIGIGGGSTMDLAKAAGLCYANPLRAQDYQGYGIPMERGLDVWTVPALNGTGAELTPIAVMRGPEKKLGINNPLAAARLAVIDPRLSAGAPAFNRFYTMMDCYFHHYEISRSRTSSPDAIADSLDGLELSGRVLSCDLSEYDEQRAVLSAMASVLGGTSSTGGRVGAAHAISYGLSNCAPFLPHSVAVTLAMLALKDVYPDGYTETLRFHEISRRELPRARAYGLSEADIPRMTATALGMEKLWQSCFGPERWKELATPKYISSVYRAIVKG
;
A
#
# COMPACT_ATOMS: atom_id res chain seq x y z
N MET A 1 18.23 -13.28 13.01
CA MET A 1 16.99 -13.43 13.80
C MET A 1 16.63 -12.04 14.29
N ILE A 2 15.52 -11.49 13.84
CA ILE A 2 15.05 -10.16 14.24
C ILE A 2 14.58 -10.27 15.69
N GLU A 3 15.12 -9.45 16.61
CA GLU A 3 14.52 -9.27 17.92
C GLU A 3 13.23 -8.50 17.78
N ILE A 4 12.13 -9.16 18.03
CA ILE A 4 10.80 -8.57 17.91
C ILE A 4 10.47 -7.94 19.27
N PRO A 5 10.09 -6.65 19.29
CA PRO A 5 9.66 -6.01 20.52
C PRO A 5 8.53 -6.78 21.19
N GLY A 6 8.64 -7.04 22.51
CA GLY A 6 7.62 -7.71 23.30
C GLY A 6 6.43 -6.78 23.61
N ASP A 7 6.65 -5.48 23.54
CA ASP A 7 5.66 -4.45 23.86
C ASP A 7 5.87 -3.18 23.03
N LEU A 8 4.93 -2.24 23.14
CA LEU A 8 4.99 -0.97 22.42
C LEU A 8 6.13 -0.05 22.86
N GLU A 9 6.59 -0.12 24.11
CA GLU A 9 7.70 0.73 24.57
C GLU A 9 9.02 0.33 23.88
N GLN A 10 9.21 -0.98 23.66
CA GLN A 10 10.39 -1.48 22.95
C GLN A 10 10.34 -1.12 21.46
N PHE A 11 9.15 -0.94 20.86
CA PHE A 11 9.02 -0.58 19.46
C PHE A 11 9.78 0.71 19.11
N SER A 12 9.69 1.74 19.93
CA SER A 12 10.41 3.01 19.72
C SER A 12 11.93 2.91 19.89
N LYS A 13 12.42 1.79 20.43
CA LYS A 13 13.83 1.54 20.73
C LYS A 13 14.41 0.43 19.85
N LEU A 14 13.90 0.22 18.65
CA LEU A 14 14.39 -0.83 17.76
C LEU A 14 15.91 -0.78 17.58
N PRO A 15 16.57 -1.93 17.51
CA PRO A 15 18.02 -1.99 17.44
C PRO A 15 18.57 -1.25 16.22
N ARG A 16 19.81 -0.72 16.32
CA ARG A 16 20.49 -0.01 15.22
C ARG A 16 20.71 -0.86 13.97
N TRP A 17 20.60 -2.19 14.07
CA TRP A 17 20.70 -3.10 12.94
C TRP A 17 19.43 -3.12 12.07
N TRP A 18 18.30 -2.67 12.58
CA TRP A 18 17.10 -2.48 11.79
C TRP A 18 17.23 -1.20 10.96
N ARG A 19 17.92 -1.34 9.84
CA ARG A 19 18.15 -0.22 8.92
C ARG A 19 16.94 -0.09 8.00
N VAL A 20 16.41 1.13 7.98
CA VAL A 20 15.45 1.56 6.99
C VAL A 20 16.23 2.36 5.93
N ASP A 21 16.66 1.69 4.87
CA ASP A 21 17.41 2.34 3.78
C ASP A 21 16.43 2.86 2.71
N VAL A 22 15.76 3.93 3.04
CA VAL A 22 14.83 4.65 2.17
C VAL A 22 15.06 6.15 2.30
N PRO A 23 14.69 6.96 1.29
CA PRO A 23 14.84 8.42 1.34
C PRO A 23 13.95 9.09 2.40
N THR A 24 13.03 8.36 3.01
CA THR A 24 12.10 8.83 4.04
C THR A 24 12.72 8.67 5.42
N GLU A 25 12.77 9.74 6.20
CA GLU A 25 13.10 9.64 7.62
C GLU A 25 11.97 8.94 8.37
N VAL A 26 12.30 8.00 9.25
CA VAL A 26 11.31 7.23 10.02
C VAL A 26 11.41 7.56 11.49
N VAL A 27 10.29 7.97 12.07
CA VAL A 27 10.12 8.16 13.52
C VAL A 27 9.18 7.08 14.02
N LEU A 28 9.70 6.17 14.82
CA LEU A 28 8.91 5.17 15.53
C LEU A 28 8.39 5.79 16.83
N SER A 29 7.11 5.65 17.09
CA SER A 29 6.45 6.29 18.22
C SER A 29 5.56 5.30 18.97
N VAL A 30 5.34 5.61 20.26
CA VAL A 30 4.35 4.95 21.12
C VAL A 30 3.44 5.99 21.79
N HIS A 31 3.47 7.23 21.30
CA HIS A 31 2.72 8.35 21.85
C HIS A 31 1.59 8.85 20.94
N GLY A 32 1.31 8.07 19.89
CA GLY A 32 0.25 8.38 18.94
C GLY A 32 0.47 9.70 18.20
N ILE A 33 -0.60 10.43 18.02
CA ILE A 33 -0.60 11.67 17.23
C ILE A 33 0.20 12.81 17.89
N SER A 34 0.51 12.73 19.19
CA SER A 34 1.29 13.76 19.89
C SER A 34 2.71 13.87 19.35
N THR A 35 3.34 12.76 18.96
CA THR A 35 4.67 12.77 18.31
C THR A 35 4.64 13.53 16.99
N LEU A 36 3.56 13.42 16.22
CA LEU A 36 3.42 14.20 14.98
C LEU A 36 3.40 15.70 15.27
N PHE A 37 2.65 16.15 16.29
CA PHE A 37 2.60 17.58 16.65
C PHE A 37 3.95 18.08 17.18
N GLU A 38 4.65 17.28 17.96
CA GLU A 38 6.02 17.58 18.38
C GLU A 38 6.98 17.76 17.19
N MET A 39 6.88 16.87 16.19
CA MET A 39 7.67 17.00 14.96
C MET A 39 7.30 18.25 14.16
N ILE A 40 6.02 18.62 14.07
CA ILE A 40 5.57 19.84 13.41
C ILE A 40 6.19 21.08 14.07
N GLU A 41 6.14 21.16 15.39
CA GLU A 41 6.68 22.27 16.17
C GLU A 41 8.21 22.34 16.05
N THR A 42 8.89 21.23 16.31
CA THR A 42 10.36 21.16 16.31
C THR A 42 10.97 21.53 14.96
N ARG A 43 10.28 21.18 13.85
CA ARG A 43 10.75 21.46 12.49
C ARG A 43 10.21 22.76 11.91
N GLY A 44 9.35 23.46 12.62
CA GLY A 44 8.70 24.68 12.11
C GLY A 44 7.85 24.43 10.86
N ALA A 45 7.29 23.22 10.73
CA ALA A 45 6.49 22.86 9.57
C ALA A 45 5.15 23.60 9.59
N LYS A 46 4.67 23.97 8.40
CA LYS A 46 3.33 24.56 8.20
C LYS A 46 2.38 23.45 7.70
N PRO A 47 1.64 22.79 8.59
CA PRO A 47 0.90 21.58 8.22
C PRO A 47 -0.34 21.90 7.37
N PHE A 48 -0.63 21.02 6.42
CA PHE A 48 -1.93 20.85 5.81
C PHE A 48 -2.25 19.34 5.83
N PHE A 49 -3.31 18.98 6.53
CA PHE A 49 -3.63 17.58 6.77
C PHE A 49 -4.53 17.01 5.69
N VAL A 50 -4.13 15.86 5.15
CA VAL A 50 -4.94 15.00 4.28
C VAL A 50 -5.28 13.77 5.10
N ILE A 51 -6.52 13.68 5.60
CA ILE A 51 -6.90 12.65 6.57
C ILE A 51 -8.04 11.77 6.04
N ASP A 52 -7.95 10.47 6.28
CA ASP A 52 -9.07 9.57 5.99
C ASP A 52 -10.29 9.92 6.84
N SER A 53 -11.41 10.20 6.20
CA SER A 53 -12.66 10.55 6.87
C SER A 53 -13.21 9.43 7.77
N ALA A 54 -12.82 8.17 7.53
CA ALA A 54 -13.17 7.04 8.39
C ALA A 54 -12.55 7.15 9.82
N LEU A 55 -11.50 7.97 9.98
CA LEU A 55 -10.86 8.21 11.28
C LEU A 55 -11.63 9.20 12.17
N ARG A 56 -12.67 9.87 11.66
CA ARG A 56 -13.43 10.92 12.39
C ARG A 56 -13.99 10.45 13.73
N GLY A 57 -14.40 9.19 13.82
CA GLY A 57 -14.95 8.60 15.05
C GLY A 57 -13.90 8.12 16.04
N GLN A 58 -12.62 8.18 15.71
CA GLN A 58 -11.55 7.68 16.58
C GLN A 58 -11.00 8.81 17.46
N PRO A 59 -10.94 8.63 18.80
CA PRO A 59 -10.52 9.68 19.74
C PRO A 59 -9.14 10.26 19.42
N ALA A 60 -8.20 9.44 18.94
CA ALA A 60 -6.86 9.87 18.59
C ALA A 60 -6.83 10.97 17.51
N PHE A 61 -7.80 11.01 16.61
CA PHE A 61 -7.86 11.94 15.48
C PHE A 61 -8.93 13.03 15.61
N ALA A 62 -9.80 12.98 16.60
CA ALA A 62 -10.98 13.85 16.70
C ALA A 62 -10.62 15.34 16.55
N ARG A 63 -9.60 15.82 17.26
CA ARG A 63 -9.15 17.22 17.22
C ARG A 63 -8.61 17.66 15.85
N LEU A 64 -8.16 16.75 15.01
CA LEU A 64 -7.71 17.10 13.66
C LEU A 64 -8.87 17.57 12.79
N PHE A 65 -10.05 16.96 12.94
CA PHE A 65 -11.23 17.30 12.15
C PHE A 65 -11.90 18.64 12.54
N GLU A 66 -11.45 19.27 13.63
CA GLU A 66 -11.91 20.61 14.06
C GLU A 66 -11.06 21.73 13.44
N ARG A 67 -9.98 21.38 12.76
CA ARG A 67 -9.03 22.34 12.16
C ARG A 67 -9.51 22.85 10.80
N ASN A 68 -9.02 24.03 10.42
CA ASN A 68 -9.31 24.66 9.12
C ASN A 68 -8.32 24.24 8.00
N ASP A 69 -7.20 23.62 8.38
CA ASP A 69 -6.11 23.17 7.48
C ASP A 69 -6.21 21.67 7.24
N VAL A 70 -7.42 21.15 7.05
CA VAL A 70 -7.71 19.73 6.83
C VAL A 70 -8.48 19.53 5.53
N PHE A 71 -8.08 18.52 4.78
CA PHE A 71 -8.83 17.90 3.70
C PHE A 71 -9.21 16.47 4.13
N ALA A 72 -10.49 16.26 4.38
CA ALA A 72 -11.02 14.94 4.73
C ALA A 72 -11.30 14.13 3.46
N PHE A 73 -10.54 13.05 3.25
CA PHE A 73 -10.66 12.16 2.11
C PHE A 73 -11.44 10.90 2.48
N ASN A 74 -12.40 10.50 1.66
CA ASN A 74 -13.13 9.25 1.87
C ASN A 74 -12.47 8.11 1.10
N ALA A 75 -11.56 7.39 1.76
CA ALA A 75 -10.86 6.24 1.20
C ALA A 75 -11.69 4.93 1.28
N SER A 76 -12.82 4.92 1.99
CA SER A 76 -13.56 3.69 2.32
C SER A 76 -14.22 3.01 1.13
N TYR A 77 -14.50 3.74 0.05
CA TYR A 77 -15.28 3.25 -1.09
C TYR A 77 -14.54 3.27 -2.40
N SER A 78 -13.34 3.84 -2.46
CA SER A 78 -12.59 3.93 -3.70
C SER A 78 -11.10 4.13 -3.48
N GLU A 79 -10.30 3.62 -4.40
CA GLU A 79 -8.91 4.02 -4.54
C GLU A 79 -8.83 5.50 -4.91
N VAL A 80 -7.73 6.16 -4.55
CA VAL A 80 -7.44 7.53 -4.99
C VAL A 80 -7.61 7.63 -6.51
N ARG A 81 -8.32 8.65 -6.96
CA ARG A 81 -8.45 8.98 -8.37
C ARG A 81 -7.51 10.12 -8.74
N THR A 82 -7.09 10.16 -9.97
CA THR A 82 -6.31 11.30 -10.48
C THR A 82 -7.07 12.62 -10.35
N SER A 83 -8.41 12.59 -10.45
CA SER A 83 -9.27 13.75 -10.19
C SER A 83 -9.22 14.24 -8.74
N ASP A 84 -9.10 13.34 -7.76
CA ASP A 84 -9.00 13.71 -6.34
C ASP A 84 -7.67 14.43 -6.08
N VAL A 85 -6.60 13.99 -6.74
CA VAL A 85 -5.30 14.66 -6.71
C VAL A 85 -5.40 16.06 -7.31
N ASP A 86 -5.99 16.20 -8.51
CA ASP A 86 -6.16 17.49 -9.19
C ASP A 86 -7.02 18.46 -8.37
N GLU A 87 -8.06 17.97 -7.69
CA GLU A 87 -8.91 18.76 -6.78
C GLU A 87 -8.10 19.28 -5.60
N LEU A 88 -7.34 18.41 -4.93
CA LEU A 88 -6.51 18.79 -3.79
C LEU A 88 -5.42 19.79 -4.22
N VAL A 89 -4.74 19.56 -5.33
CA VAL A 89 -3.75 20.51 -5.88
C VAL A 89 -4.38 21.87 -6.15
N SER A 90 -5.58 21.88 -6.74
CA SER A 90 -6.32 23.13 -7.01
C SER A 90 -6.68 23.86 -5.73
N LEU A 91 -7.10 23.14 -4.68
CA LEU A 91 -7.38 23.70 -3.37
C LEU A 91 -6.12 24.34 -2.75
N LEU A 92 -5.00 23.63 -2.78
CA LEU A 92 -3.73 24.09 -2.22
C LEU A 92 -3.24 25.36 -2.95
N ARG A 93 -3.32 25.40 -4.28
CA ARG A 93 -2.94 26.58 -5.06
C ARG A 93 -3.80 27.81 -4.74
N ARG A 94 -5.12 27.63 -4.58
CA ARG A 94 -6.03 28.73 -4.17
C ARG A 94 -5.75 29.26 -2.76
N ARG A 95 -5.20 28.43 -1.88
CA ARG A 95 -4.85 28.81 -0.50
C ARG A 95 -3.44 29.40 -0.36
N GLY A 96 -2.69 29.54 -1.45
CA GLY A 96 -1.30 29.97 -1.38
C GLY A 96 -0.44 28.92 -0.68
N GLY A 97 -0.45 27.69 -1.20
CA GLY A 97 0.13 26.52 -0.56
C GLY A 97 1.66 26.45 -0.54
N ASP A 98 2.36 27.48 -1.00
CA ASP A 98 3.83 27.50 -1.00
C ASP A 98 4.39 27.40 0.43
N GLY A 99 5.32 26.46 0.59
CA GLY A 99 5.95 26.19 1.89
C GLY A 99 5.07 25.41 2.87
N LEU A 100 3.90 24.89 2.47
CA LEU A 100 3.14 23.95 3.26
C LEU A 100 3.82 22.58 3.30
N THR A 101 3.60 21.88 4.40
CA THR A 101 3.92 20.44 4.55
C THR A 101 2.61 19.67 4.51
N LEU A 102 2.42 18.82 3.50
CA LEU A 102 1.26 17.93 3.43
C LEU A 102 1.46 16.74 4.37
N ILE A 103 0.48 16.48 5.23
CA ILE A 103 0.53 15.37 6.17
C ILE A 103 -0.59 14.39 5.87
N GLY A 104 -0.24 13.27 5.22
CA GLY A 104 -1.17 12.19 4.89
C GLY A 104 -1.39 11.25 6.08
N ILE A 105 -2.61 11.21 6.63
CA ILE A 105 -2.97 10.38 7.80
C ILE A 105 -4.06 9.40 7.39
N GLY A 106 -3.76 8.11 7.40
CA GLY A 106 -4.74 7.08 7.03
C GLY A 106 -4.11 5.79 6.53
N GLY A 107 -4.82 5.07 5.69
CA GLY A 107 -4.28 3.93 4.94
C GLY A 107 -3.49 4.38 3.71
N GLY A 108 -2.98 3.41 2.93
CA GLY A 108 -2.18 3.65 1.73
C GLY A 108 -2.80 4.66 0.76
N SER A 109 -4.12 4.56 0.51
CA SER A 109 -4.82 5.48 -0.41
C SER A 109 -4.72 6.95 0.03
N THR A 110 -4.90 7.24 1.32
CA THR A 110 -4.81 8.62 1.83
C THR A 110 -3.38 9.16 1.78
N MET A 111 -2.40 8.31 2.08
CA MET A 111 -0.99 8.68 1.98
C MET A 111 -0.58 8.87 0.52
N ASP A 112 -1.06 8.04 -0.40
CA ASP A 112 -0.82 8.19 -1.83
C ASP A 112 -1.44 9.45 -2.41
N LEU A 113 -2.64 9.86 -1.94
CA LEU A 113 -3.23 11.15 -2.29
C LEU A 113 -2.32 12.31 -1.86
N ALA A 114 -1.82 12.30 -0.63
CA ALA A 114 -0.93 13.34 -0.13
C ALA A 114 0.39 13.39 -0.93
N LYS A 115 1.01 12.23 -1.20
CA LYS A 115 2.26 12.13 -2.00
C LYS A 115 2.05 12.64 -3.43
N ALA A 116 0.99 12.18 -4.10
CA ALA A 116 0.68 12.60 -5.45
C ALA A 116 0.37 14.10 -5.53
N ALA A 117 -0.46 14.62 -4.63
CA ALA A 117 -0.80 16.03 -4.61
C ALA A 117 0.40 16.92 -4.28
N GLY A 118 1.24 16.51 -3.31
CA GLY A 118 2.47 17.22 -2.98
C GLY A 118 3.39 17.33 -4.19
N LEU A 119 3.60 16.24 -4.91
CA LEU A 119 4.45 16.22 -6.10
C LEU A 119 3.81 17.00 -7.27
N CYS A 120 2.51 16.79 -7.56
CA CYS A 120 1.81 17.49 -8.64
C CYS A 120 1.65 19.00 -8.40
N TYR A 121 1.81 19.48 -7.16
CA TYR A 121 1.67 20.92 -6.85
C TYR A 121 2.61 21.80 -7.67
N ALA A 122 3.86 21.40 -7.83
CA ALA A 122 4.87 22.13 -8.62
C ALA A 122 4.87 21.78 -10.11
N ASN A 123 4.05 20.80 -10.52
CA ASN A 123 4.06 20.24 -11.87
C ASN A 123 2.77 20.64 -12.62
N PRO A 124 2.86 21.12 -13.87
CA PRO A 124 1.74 21.82 -14.54
C PRO A 124 0.67 20.91 -15.12
N LEU A 125 0.99 19.62 -15.41
CA LEU A 125 0.06 18.69 -16.03
C LEU A 125 -0.93 18.13 -15.01
N ARG A 126 -1.94 17.41 -15.46
CA ARG A 126 -2.87 16.68 -14.60
C ARG A 126 -2.22 15.44 -14.01
N ALA A 127 -2.69 15.00 -12.87
CA ALA A 127 -2.16 13.81 -12.20
C ALA A 127 -2.13 12.56 -13.09
N GLN A 128 -3.13 12.40 -13.97
CA GLN A 128 -3.19 11.29 -14.93
C GLN A 128 -2.02 11.25 -15.90
N ASP A 129 -1.46 12.40 -16.24
CA ASP A 129 -0.37 12.51 -17.22
C ASP A 129 0.98 12.12 -16.63
N TYR A 130 1.05 12.02 -15.29
CA TYR A 130 2.22 11.56 -14.54
C TYR A 130 2.16 10.08 -14.12
N GLN A 131 1.10 9.36 -14.51
CA GLN A 131 1.00 7.93 -14.23
C GLN A 131 1.98 7.13 -15.10
N GLY A 132 2.99 6.54 -14.47
CA GLY A 132 4.01 5.76 -15.18
C GLY A 132 5.35 5.72 -14.46
N TYR A 133 6.37 5.43 -15.23
CA TYR A 133 7.76 5.32 -14.77
C TYR A 133 8.62 6.32 -15.54
N GLY A 134 9.57 6.96 -14.83
CA GLY A 134 10.58 7.82 -15.46
C GLY A 134 10.04 9.09 -16.11
N ILE A 135 8.82 9.52 -15.75
CA ILE A 135 8.26 10.79 -16.21
C ILE A 135 8.97 11.89 -15.44
N PRO A 136 9.60 12.87 -16.12
CA PRO A 136 10.27 13.99 -15.46
C PRO A 136 9.29 14.83 -14.65
N MET A 137 9.66 15.13 -13.39
CA MET A 137 8.88 15.99 -12.50
C MET A 137 9.82 16.83 -11.65
N GLU A 138 9.37 18.03 -11.29
CA GLU A 138 10.02 18.87 -10.31
C GLU A 138 9.59 18.51 -8.89
N ARG A 139 10.45 18.81 -7.90
CA ARG A 139 10.11 18.65 -6.49
C ARG A 139 8.96 19.56 -6.11
N GLY A 140 7.91 18.96 -5.54
CA GLY A 140 6.75 19.67 -5.04
C GLY A 140 6.85 20.04 -3.55
N LEU A 141 5.70 20.01 -2.86
CA LEU A 141 5.61 20.24 -1.43
C LEU A 141 6.24 19.08 -0.65
N ASP A 142 6.76 19.37 0.53
CA ASP A 142 7.16 18.31 1.45
C ASP A 142 5.94 17.52 1.92
N VAL A 143 6.09 16.21 1.97
CA VAL A 143 5.03 15.29 2.41
C VAL A 143 5.50 14.47 3.60
N TRP A 144 4.66 14.40 4.61
CA TRP A 144 4.82 13.49 5.74
C TRP A 144 3.69 12.45 5.73
N THR A 145 3.94 11.28 6.25
CA THR A 145 2.98 10.18 6.29
C THR A 145 2.79 9.65 7.71
N VAL A 146 1.56 9.32 8.04
CA VAL A 146 1.17 8.75 9.34
C VAL A 146 0.20 7.59 9.08
N PRO A 147 0.68 6.34 9.05
CA PRO A 147 -0.18 5.21 8.80
C PRO A 147 -1.14 4.95 9.96
N ALA A 148 -2.43 4.89 9.67
CA ALA A 148 -3.49 4.42 10.57
C ALA A 148 -3.96 3.00 10.22
N LEU A 149 -3.31 2.37 9.26
CA LEU A 149 -3.50 0.98 8.84
C LEU A 149 -2.17 0.48 8.26
N ASN A 150 -1.61 -0.54 8.85
CA ASN A 150 -0.34 -1.12 8.42
C ASN A 150 -0.54 -2.13 7.28
N GLY A 151 0.32 -2.11 6.26
CA GLY A 151 0.19 -2.97 5.10
C GLY A 151 1.46 -3.06 4.25
N THR A 152 1.43 -2.52 3.05
CA THR A 152 2.50 -2.66 2.05
C THR A 152 3.61 -1.61 2.14
N GLY A 153 3.62 -0.77 3.18
CA GLY A 153 4.66 0.23 3.38
C GLY A 153 4.52 1.48 2.52
N ALA A 154 3.29 1.86 2.16
CA ALA A 154 3.02 3.05 1.35
C ALA A 154 3.60 4.33 1.96
N GLU A 155 3.77 4.36 3.28
CA GLU A 155 4.40 5.44 4.03
C GLU A 155 5.86 5.70 3.64
N LEU A 156 6.55 4.68 3.11
CA LEU A 156 7.97 4.75 2.76
C LEU A 156 8.25 4.63 1.26
N THR A 157 7.27 4.21 0.47
CA THR A 157 7.49 3.97 -0.96
C THR A 157 7.56 5.26 -1.77
N PRO A 158 8.42 5.33 -2.81
CA PRO A 158 8.45 6.43 -3.77
C PRO A 158 7.36 6.27 -4.86
N ILE A 159 6.21 5.70 -4.49
CA ILE A 159 5.12 5.39 -5.40
C ILE A 159 3.83 5.95 -4.81
N ALA A 160 3.01 6.60 -5.63
CA ALA A 160 1.65 6.98 -5.29
C ALA A 160 0.69 6.34 -6.30
N VAL A 161 -0.03 5.29 -5.86
CA VAL A 161 -0.95 4.55 -6.74
C VAL A 161 -2.28 5.27 -6.82
N MET A 162 -2.79 5.45 -8.05
CA MET A 162 -4.08 6.11 -8.27
C MET A 162 -4.78 5.54 -9.51
N ARG A 163 -6.09 5.71 -9.54
CA ARG A 163 -6.92 5.35 -10.67
C ARG A 163 -7.10 6.55 -11.60
N GLY A 164 -6.57 6.44 -12.80
CA GLY A 164 -6.85 7.38 -13.88
C GLY A 164 -8.12 7.01 -14.66
N PRO A 165 -8.50 7.82 -15.65
CA PRO A 165 -9.65 7.54 -16.52
C PRO A 165 -9.53 6.22 -17.26
N GLU A 166 -8.33 5.87 -17.70
CA GLU A 166 -8.07 4.70 -18.55
C GLU A 166 -7.48 3.52 -17.76
N LYS A 167 -6.65 3.80 -16.75
CA LYS A 167 -5.87 2.77 -16.05
C LYS A 167 -5.64 3.11 -14.57
N LYS A 168 -5.50 2.06 -13.77
CA LYS A 168 -4.89 2.16 -12.44
C LYS A 168 -3.39 2.02 -12.60
N LEU A 169 -2.64 3.04 -12.22
CA LEU A 169 -1.18 3.03 -12.22
C LEU A 169 -0.65 4.13 -11.30
N GLY A 170 0.50 3.91 -10.67
CA GLY A 170 1.12 4.91 -9.80
C GLY A 170 1.94 5.97 -10.56
N ILE A 171 2.16 7.10 -9.90
CA ILE A 171 3.34 7.92 -10.16
C ILE A 171 4.51 7.18 -9.51
N ASN A 172 5.45 6.71 -10.34
CA ASN A 172 6.66 6.02 -9.88
C ASN A 172 7.84 6.97 -10.06
N ASN A 173 8.11 7.77 -9.05
CA ASN A 173 9.14 8.80 -9.10
C ASN A 173 9.81 8.93 -7.72
N PRO A 174 11.15 8.95 -7.60
CA PRO A 174 11.85 9.12 -6.32
C PRO A 174 11.37 10.34 -5.51
N LEU A 175 10.93 11.40 -6.18
CA LEU A 175 10.41 12.61 -5.54
C LEU A 175 9.03 12.44 -4.90
N ALA A 176 8.32 11.33 -5.16
CA ALA A 176 7.07 10.99 -4.49
C ALA A 176 7.28 10.39 -3.08
N ALA A 177 8.51 10.05 -2.72
CA ALA A 177 8.81 9.58 -1.36
C ALA A 177 8.49 10.67 -0.32
N ALA A 178 7.83 10.27 0.77
CA ALA A 178 7.63 11.16 1.90
C ALA A 178 8.97 11.58 2.52
N ARG A 179 9.03 12.79 3.09
CA ARG A 179 10.22 13.27 3.83
C ARG A 179 10.30 12.65 5.21
N LEU A 180 9.15 12.41 5.85
CA LEU A 180 9.03 11.88 7.18
C LEU A 180 7.87 10.91 7.24
N ALA A 181 8.05 9.78 7.89
CA ALA A 181 7.00 8.86 8.31
C ALA A 181 6.97 8.76 9.84
N VAL A 182 5.83 9.09 10.45
CA VAL A 182 5.60 8.89 11.89
C VAL A 182 4.76 7.65 12.08
N ILE A 183 5.35 6.60 12.62
CA ILE A 183 4.75 5.27 12.72
C ILE A 183 4.49 4.95 14.19
N ASP A 184 3.22 4.83 14.55
CA ASP A 184 2.78 4.36 15.86
C ASP A 184 1.75 3.23 15.68
N PRO A 185 2.04 2.01 16.14
CA PRO A 185 1.12 0.87 16.03
C PRO A 185 -0.26 1.12 16.66
N ARG A 186 -0.37 1.98 17.66
CA ARG A 186 -1.64 2.32 18.32
C ARG A 186 -2.63 3.01 17.39
N LEU A 187 -2.13 3.74 16.37
CA LEU A 187 -3.00 4.45 15.45
C LEU A 187 -3.82 3.50 14.55
N SER A 188 -3.40 2.24 14.43
CA SER A 188 -4.15 1.21 13.70
C SER A 188 -5.22 0.50 14.54
N ALA A 189 -5.34 0.81 15.83
CA ALA A 189 -6.26 0.12 16.76
C ALA A 189 -7.72 0.21 16.30
N GLY A 190 -8.15 1.35 15.77
CA GLY A 190 -9.51 1.58 15.31
C GLY A 190 -9.81 1.06 13.90
N ALA A 191 -8.86 0.48 13.20
CA ALA A 191 -9.09 -0.04 11.86
C ALA A 191 -10.03 -1.26 11.90
N PRO A 192 -11.02 -1.37 10.98
CA PRO A 192 -11.93 -2.51 10.92
C PRO A 192 -11.17 -3.83 10.73
N ALA A 193 -11.63 -4.91 11.36
CA ALA A 193 -10.99 -6.23 11.28
C ALA A 193 -10.85 -6.75 9.84
N PHE A 194 -11.82 -6.42 8.96
CA PHE A 194 -11.74 -6.70 7.54
C PHE A 194 -10.51 -6.04 6.90
N ASN A 195 -10.30 -4.76 7.17
CA ASN A 195 -9.18 -4.01 6.61
C ASN A 195 -7.86 -4.52 7.17
N ARG A 196 -7.75 -4.74 8.49
CA ARG A 196 -6.54 -5.31 9.10
C ARG A 196 -6.14 -6.63 8.46
N PHE A 197 -7.11 -7.53 8.28
CA PHE A 197 -6.87 -8.84 7.67
C PHE A 197 -6.39 -8.71 6.22
N TYR A 198 -7.18 -8.11 5.35
CA TYR A 198 -6.85 -8.07 3.93
C TYR A 198 -5.62 -7.21 3.61
N THR A 199 -5.41 -6.11 4.35
CA THR A 199 -4.20 -5.30 4.17
C THR A 199 -2.94 -6.07 4.60
N MET A 200 -3.03 -6.88 5.66
CA MET A 200 -1.93 -7.75 6.06
C MET A 200 -1.74 -8.94 5.12
N MET A 201 -2.80 -9.47 4.52
CA MET A 201 -2.69 -10.44 3.42
C MET A 201 -1.91 -9.86 2.23
N ASP A 202 -2.21 -8.61 1.86
CA ASP A 202 -1.50 -7.92 0.78
C ASP A 202 -0.02 -7.68 1.13
N CYS A 203 0.26 -7.29 2.37
CA CYS A 203 1.61 -7.20 2.92
C CYS A 203 2.36 -8.55 2.79
N TYR A 204 1.73 -9.64 3.21
CA TYR A 204 2.28 -10.98 3.09
C TYR A 204 2.58 -11.33 1.63
N PHE A 205 1.66 -11.05 0.70
CA PHE A 205 1.86 -11.33 -0.72
C PHE A 205 2.94 -10.45 -1.36
N HIS A 206 3.08 -9.19 -0.94
CA HIS A 206 4.21 -8.36 -1.34
C HIS A 206 5.53 -9.04 -0.99
N HIS A 207 5.71 -9.42 0.27
CA HIS A 207 6.90 -10.10 0.74
C HIS A 207 7.09 -11.46 0.07
N TYR A 208 6.01 -12.22 -0.09
CA TYR A 208 6.03 -13.53 -0.74
C TYR A 208 6.54 -13.43 -2.18
N GLU A 209 6.04 -12.48 -2.95
CA GLU A 209 6.42 -12.32 -4.35
C GLU A 209 7.82 -11.71 -4.50
N ILE A 210 8.19 -10.71 -3.68
CA ILE A 210 9.52 -10.09 -3.74
C ILE A 210 10.60 -11.08 -3.30
N SER A 211 10.38 -11.88 -2.26
CA SER A 211 11.34 -12.89 -1.81
C SER A 211 11.63 -13.99 -2.86
N ARG A 212 10.76 -14.13 -3.86
CA ARG A 212 10.89 -15.09 -4.98
C ARG A 212 11.17 -14.41 -6.31
N SER A 213 11.33 -13.10 -6.30
CA SER A 213 11.53 -12.30 -7.51
C SER A 213 12.87 -12.63 -8.20
N ARG A 214 12.83 -12.69 -9.52
CA ARG A 214 14.02 -12.88 -10.35
C ARG A 214 14.69 -11.58 -10.77
N THR A 215 14.14 -10.44 -10.35
CA THR A 215 14.63 -9.10 -10.71
C THR A 215 14.82 -8.17 -9.51
N SER A 216 14.48 -8.62 -8.32
CA SER A 216 14.68 -7.84 -7.09
C SER A 216 16.15 -7.90 -6.63
N SER A 217 16.59 -6.84 -5.95
CA SER A 217 17.91 -6.79 -5.33
C SER A 217 18.03 -7.79 -4.17
N PRO A 218 19.26 -8.24 -3.82
CA PRO A 218 19.47 -9.11 -2.66
C PRO A 218 18.93 -8.52 -1.36
N ASP A 219 19.10 -7.21 -1.14
CA ASP A 219 18.61 -6.53 0.06
C ASP A 219 17.08 -6.52 0.14
N ALA A 220 16.41 -6.23 -0.99
CA ALA A 220 14.95 -6.30 -1.05
C ALA A 220 14.41 -7.73 -0.81
N ILE A 221 15.14 -8.75 -1.26
CA ILE A 221 14.81 -10.15 -0.98
C ILE A 221 14.99 -10.45 0.52
N ALA A 222 16.08 -9.99 1.13
CA ALA A 222 16.34 -10.18 2.55
C ALA A 222 15.26 -9.51 3.41
N ASP A 223 14.95 -8.23 3.18
CA ASP A 223 13.86 -7.51 3.86
C ASP A 223 12.52 -8.23 3.70
N SER A 224 12.29 -8.79 2.50
CA SER A 224 11.05 -9.50 2.22
C SER A 224 10.96 -10.87 2.91
N LEU A 225 12.05 -11.56 3.15
CA LEU A 225 12.06 -12.80 3.94
C LEU A 225 11.68 -12.51 5.40
N ASP A 226 12.24 -11.45 5.98
CA ASP A 226 11.90 -11.00 7.32
C ASP A 226 10.44 -10.52 7.41
N GLY A 227 9.99 -9.72 6.44
CA GLY A 227 8.61 -9.24 6.38
C GLY A 227 7.59 -10.36 6.15
N LEU A 228 7.97 -11.42 5.43
CA LEU A 228 7.16 -12.62 5.23
C LEU A 228 6.94 -13.36 6.56
N GLU A 229 7.99 -13.51 7.36
CA GLU A 229 7.89 -14.10 8.71
C GLU A 229 6.96 -13.26 9.59
N LEU A 230 7.18 -11.94 9.67
CA LEU A 230 6.40 -11.06 10.54
C LEU A 230 4.91 -11.04 10.15
N SER A 231 4.60 -10.82 8.87
CA SER A 231 3.21 -10.80 8.37
C SER A 231 2.53 -12.16 8.50
N GLY A 232 3.26 -13.24 8.29
CA GLY A 232 2.78 -14.61 8.53
C GLY A 232 2.42 -14.88 9.99
N ARG A 233 3.20 -14.35 10.93
CA ARG A 233 2.90 -14.43 12.38
C ARG A 233 1.64 -13.66 12.74
N VAL A 234 1.46 -12.46 12.19
CA VAL A 234 0.24 -11.66 12.39
C VAL A 234 -0.99 -12.43 11.89
N LEU A 235 -0.93 -12.98 10.66
CA LEU A 235 -2.02 -13.70 10.03
C LEU A 235 -2.30 -15.08 10.63
N SER A 236 -1.35 -15.62 11.39
CA SER A 236 -1.52 -16.90 12.13
C SER A 236 -2.36 -16.76 13.40
N CYS A 237 -3.02 -15.63 13.59
CA CYS A 237 -3.90 -15.35 14.72
C CYS A 237 -5.21 -14.71 14.24
N ASP A 238 -6.25 -14.78 15.06
CA ASP A 238 -7.49 -14.04 14.81
C ASP A 238 -7.25 -12.53 14.95
N LEU A 239 -7.57 -11.77 13.90
CA LEU A 239 -7.43 -10.31 13.84
C LEU A 239 -8.74 -9.57 14.13
N SER A 240 -9.72 -10.23 14.76
CA SER A 240 -11.01 -9.61 15.13
C SER A 240 -10.82 -8.52 16.20
N GLU A 241 -9.87 -8.72 17.10
CA GLU A 241 -9.55 -7.78 18.18
C GLU A 241 -8.20 -7.10 17.99
N TYR A 242 -8.05 -5.91 18.58
CA TYR A 242 -6.77 -5.21 18.64
C TYR A 242 -5.88 -5.89 19.69
N ASP A 243 -4.64 -6.17 19.29
CA ASP A 243 -3.60 -6.73 20.13
C ASP A 243 -2.31 -5.92 19.88
N GLU A 244 -1.71 -5.40 20.95
CA GLU A 244 -0.53 -4.52 20.85
C GLU A 244 0.66 -5.19 20.18
N GLN A 245 0.91 -6.46 20.52
CA GLN A 245 2.03 -7.19 19.93
C GLN A 245 1.83 -7.39 18.42
N ARG A 246 0.61 -7.73 17.99
CA ARG A 246 0.29 -7.87 16.56
C ARG A 246 0.34 -6.54 15.84
N ALA A 247 -0.07 -5.46 16.49
CA ALA A 247 0.04 -4.13 15.92
C ALA A 247 1.50 -3.74 15.68
N VAL A 248 2.41 -4.05 16.61
CA VAL A 248 3.85 -3.88 16.44
C VAL A 248 4.37 -4.71 15.28
N LEU A 249 4.05 -6.01 15.24
CA LEU A 249 4.46 -6.89 14.15
C LEU A 249 3.95 -6.41 12.78
N SER A 250 2.70 -5.93 12.75
CA SER A 250 2.08 -5.38 11.53
C SER A 250 2.80 -4.11 11.06
N ALA A 251 3.16 -3.22 11.98
CA ALA A 251 3.91 -2.00 11.65
C ALA A 251 5.32 -2.34 11.14
N MET A 252 6.01 -3.29 11.77
CA MET A 252 7.33 -3.75 11.32
C MET A 252 7.26 -4.40 9.93
N ALA A 253 6.27 -5.26 9.69
CA ALA A 253 6.09 -5.86 8.38
C ALA A 253 5.78 -4.80 7.30
N SER A 254 4.95 -3.80 7.63
CA SER A 254 4.65 -2.67 6.72
C SER A 254 5.91 -1.89 6.36
N VAL A 255 6.74 -1.55 7.34
CA VAL A 255 8.02 -0.86 7.11
C VAL A 255 8.93 -1.65 6.19
N LEU A 256 9.10 -2.96 6.45
CA LEU A 256 9.87 -3.84 5.56
C LEU A 256 9.25 -3.93 4.16
N GLY A 257 7.92 -3.83 4.02
CA GLY A 257 7.24 -3.72 2.73
C GLY A 257 7.65 -2.46 1.97
N GLY A 258 7.76 -1.35 2.68
CA GLY A 258 8.25 -0.08 2.12
C GLY A 258 9.71 -0.15 1.69
N THR A 259 10.61 -0.67 2.54
CA THR A 259 12.05 -0.80 2.22
C THR A 259 12.27 -1.77 1.07
N SER A 260 11.68 -2.94 1.13
CA SER A 260 11.81 -3.96 0.08
C SER A 260 11.28 -3.48 -1.29
N SER A 261 10.27 -2.62 -1.30
CA SER A 261 9.72 -2.06 -2.55
C SER A 261 10.67 -1.12 -3.29
N THR A 262 11.71 -0.60 -2.63
CA THR A 262 12.69 0.28 -3.26
C THR A 262 13.58 -0.47 -4.26
N GLY A 263 14.02 -1.67 -3.92
CA GLY A 263 14.82 -2.54 -4.81
C GLY A 263 14.09 -3.79 -5.27
N GLY A 264 12.85 -3.98 -4.84
CA GLY A 264 12.03 -5.16 -5.08
C GLY A 264 10.91 -4.94 -6.07
N ARG A 265 10.36 -6.05 -6.54
CA ARG A 265 9.22 -6.03 -7.43
C ARG A 265 8.32 -7.23 -7.17
N VAL A 266 7.06 -6.95 -6.94
CA VAL A 266 5.99 -7.97 -6.85
C VAL A 266 5.82 -8.69 -8.19
N GLY A 267 5.03 -9.75 -8.22
CA GLY A 267 4.99 -10.66 -9.37
C GLY A 267 3.60 -10.89 -9.96
N ALA A 268 3.31 -12.15 -10.24
CA ALA A 268 2.14 -12.57 -11.03
C ALA A 268 0.80 -12.28 -10.35
N ALA A 269 0.70 -12.42 -9.01
CA ALA A 269 -0.55 -12.15 -8.31
C ALA A 269 -0.92 -10.67 -8.40
N HIS A 270 0.06 -9.78 -8.26
CA HIS A 270 -0.17 -8.36 -8.47
C HIS A 270 -0.47 -8.03 -9.94
N ALA A 271 0.19 -8.68 -10.92
CA ALA A 271 -0.13 -8.46 -12.34
C ALA A 271 -1.60 -8.82 -12.65
N ILE A 272 -2.09 -9.95 -12.15
CA ILE A 272 -3.50 -10.36 -12.28
C ILE A 272 -4.44 -9.40 -11.55
N SER A 273 -4.08 -8.94 -10.33
CA SER A 273 -4.93 -8.03 -9.54
C SER A 273 -5.22 -6.70 -10.23
N TYR A 274 -4.30 -6.17 -11.05
CA TYR A 274 -4.54 -4.96 -11.85
C TYR A 274 -5.69 -5.13 -12.84
N GLY A 275 -5.78 -6.30 -13.49
CA GLY A 275 -6.90 -6.60 -14.38
C GLY A 275 -8.25 -6.61 -13.64
N LEU A 276 -8.31 -7.26 -12.47
CA LEU A 276 -9.48 -7.29 -11.61
C LEU A 276 -9.89 -5.87 -11.17
N SER A 277 -8.94 -5.11 -10.63
CA SER A 277 -9.18 -3.75 -10.14
C SER A 277 -9.64 -2.80 -11.25
N ASN A 278 -9.15 -2.96 -12.49
CA ASN A 278 -9.57 -2.11 -13.62
C ASN A 278 -10.99 -2.39 -14.10
N CYS A 279 -11.53 -3.58 -13.84
CA CYS A 279 -12.89 -3.94 -14.19
C CYS A 279 -13.88 -3.76 -13.02
N ALA A 280 -13.40 -3.87 -11.77
CA ALA A 280 -14.22 -3.76 -10.57
C ALA A 280 -13.71 -2.62 -9.67
N PRO A 281 -14.16 -1.37 -9.86
CA PRO A 281 -13.66 -0.20 -9.13
C PRO A 281 -13.91 -0.24 -7.61
N PHE A 282 -14.86 -1.04 -7.14
CA PHE A 282 -15.16 -1.22 -5.71
C PHE A 282 -14.48 -2.45 -5.08
N LEU A 283 -13.72 -3.21 -5.86
CA LEU A 283 -12.94 -4.33 -5.37
C LEU A 283 -11.68 -3.80 -4.65
N PRO A 284 -11.54 -3.99 -3.33
CA PRO A 284 -10.33 -3.59 -2.63
C PRO A 284 -9.10 -4.28 -3.23
N HIS A 285 -8.00 -3.54 -3.35
CA HIS A 285 -6.77 -4.07 -3.97
C HIS A 285 -6.30 -5.35 -3.29
N SER A 286 -6.25 -5.36 -1.98
CA SER A 286 -5.82 -6.51 -1.19
C SER A 286 -6.70 -7.76 -1.41
N VAL A 287 -8.00 -7.56 -1.62
CA VAL A 287 -8.92 -8.65 -2.00
C VAL A 287 -8.64 -9.12 -3.43
N ALA A 288 -8.33 -8.20 -4.35
CA ALA A 288 -7.96 -8.55 -5.72
C ALA A 288 -6.68 -9.39 -5.78
N VAL A 289 -5.67 -9.04 -4.99
CA VAL A 289 -4.43 -9.84 -4.89
C VAL A 289 -4.71 -11.21 -4.26
N THR A 290 -5.59 -11.28 -3.25
CA THR A 290 -6.02 -12.57 -2.65
C THR A 290 -6.69 -13.47 -3.68
N LEU A 291 -7.63 -12.95 -4.48
CA LEU A 291 -8.28 -13.70 -5.57
C LEU A 291 -7.26 -14.20 -6.59
N ALA A 292 -6.28 -13.37 -6.94
CA ALA A 292 -5.22 -13.72 -7.86
C ALA A 292 -4.33 -14.85 -7.30
N MET A 293 -3.92 -14.73 -6.02
CA MET A 293 -3.10 -15.75 -5.37
C MET A 293 -3.80 -17.11 -5.33
N LEU A 294 -5.10 -17.13 -5.02
CA LEU A 294 -5.93 -18.35 -5.04
C LEU A 294 -6.02 -19.01 -6.43
N ALA A 295 -5.93 -18.22 -7.50
CA ALA A 295 -6.00 -18.75 -8.86
C ALA A 295 -4.64 -19.15 -9.44
N LEU A 296 -3.55 -18.76 -8.80
CA LEU A 296 -2.16 -19.00 -9.26
C LEU A 296 -1.48 -20.13 -8.48
N LYS A 297 -2.22 -21.17 -8.09
CA LYS A 297 -1.69 -22.30 -7.33
C LYS A 297 -0.56 -23.08 -8.06
N ASP A 298 -0.53 -23.02 -9.36
CA ASP A 298 0.50 -23.63 -10.21
C ASP A 298 1.80 -22.81 -10.22
N VAL A 299 1.71 -21.50 -9.99
CA VAL A 299 2.86 -20.58 -9.90
C VAL A 299 3.31 -20.40 -8.45
N TYR A 300 2.37 -20.29 -7.55
CA TYR A 300 2.58 -20.00 -6.13
C TYR A 300 1.89 -21.02 -5.20
N PRO A 301 2.32 -22.32 -5.22
CA PRO A 301 1.64 -23.38 -4.45
C PRO A 301 1.62 -23.10 -2.94
N ASP A 302 2.73 -22.58 -2.38
CA ASP A 302 2.80 -22.24 -0.97
C ASP A 302 1.92 -21.02 -0.64
N GLY A 303 1.94 -19.99 -1.51
CA GLY A 303 1.08 -18.80 -1.36
C GLY A 303 -0.41 -19.17 -1.39
N TYR A 304 -0.81 -20.08 -2.25
CA TYR A 304 -2.16 -20.65 -2.27
C TYR A 304 -2.51 -21.34 -0.93
N THR A 305 -1.63 -22.23 -0.47
CA THR A 305 -1.85 -23.00 0.77
C THR A 305 -1.96 -22.08 1.99
N GLU A 306 -1.04 -21.10 2.12
CA GLU A 306 -1.07 -20.14 3.21
C GLU A 306 -2.31 -19.24 3.15
N THR A 307 -2.78 -18.88 1.95
CA THR A 307 -4.03 -18.12 1.80
C THR A 307 -5.22 -18.86 2.39
N LEU A 308 -5.35 -20.16 2.11
CA LEU A 308 -6.42 -20.99 2.67
C LEU A 308 -6.29 -21.07 4.20
N ARG A 309 -5.07 -21.32 4.69
CA ARG A 309 -4.79 -21.44 6.13
C ARG A 309 -5.15 -20.16 6.89
N PHE A 310 -4.78 -18.99 6.38
CA PHE A 310 -5.09 -17.71 7.03
C PHE A 310 -6.59 -17.40 7.06
N HIS A 311 -7.33 -17.76 6.00
CA HIS A 311 -8.79 -17.62 5.98
C HIS A 311 -9.45 -18.57 7.00
N GLU A 312 -8.97 -19.80 7.14
CA GLU A 312 -9.45 -20.76 8.12
C GLU A 312 -9.23 -20.25 9.56
N ILE A 313 -8.00 -19.80 9.89
CA ILE A 313 -7.65 -19.27 11.22
C ILE A 313 -8.54 -18.06 11.58
N SER A 314 -8.71 -17.14 10.65
CA SER A 314 -9.51 -15.93 10.87
C SER A 314 -11.02 -16.17 10.70
N ARG A 315 -11.45 -17.40 10.43
CA ARG A 315 -12.85 -17.79 10.18
C ARG A 315 -13.53 -16.91 9.13
N ARG A 316 -12.80 -16.55 8.08
CA ARG A 316 -13.29 -15.71 7.00
C ARG A 316 -13.55 -16.55 5.76
N GLU A 317 -14.71 -16.31 5.14
CA GLU A 317 -14.97 -16.89 3.83
C GLU A 317 -13.97 -16.39 2.79
N LEU A 318 -13.64 -17.25 1.84
CA LEU A 318 -12.84 -16.87 0.70
C LEU A 318 -13.58 -15.83 -0.16
N PRO A 319 -12.89 -14.81 -0.67
CA PRO A 319 -13.53 -13.79 -1.50
C PRO A 319 -13.99 -14.40 -2.82
N ARG A 320 -15.08 -13.86 -3.36
CA ARG A 320 -15.64 -14.29 -4.66
C ARG A 320 -15.70 -13.11 -5.62
N ALA A 321 -15.17 -13.28 -6.82
CA ALA A 321 -15.10 -12.22 -7.82
C ALA A 321 -16.50 -11.68 -8.23
N ARG A 322 -17.49 -12.56 -8.26
CA ARG A 322 -18.89 -12.21 -8.58
C ARG A 322 -19.54 -11.23 -7.58
N ALA A 323 -19.07 -11.24 -6.33
CA ALA A 323 -19.55 -10.30 -5.32
C ALA A 323 -19.16 -8.83 -5.64
N TYR A 324 -18.20 -8.64 -6.52
CA TYR A 324 -17.73 -7.35 -7.00
C TYR A 324 -18.15 -7.05 -8.45
N GLY A 325 -19.10 -7.82 -8.99
CA GLY A 325 -19.67 -7.62 -10.32
C GLY A 325 -18.80 -8.14 -11.47
N LEU A 326 -17.72 -8.85 -11.19
CA LEU A 326 -16.87 -9.44 -12.23
C LEU A 326 -17.52 -10.66 -12.89
N SER A 327 -17.39 -10.75 -14.20
CA SER A 327 -18.01 -11.77 -15.04
C SER A 327 -17.07 -12.26 -16.15
N GLU A 328 -17.48 -13.28 -16.90
CA GLU A 328 -16.72 -13.76 -18.06
C GLU A 328 -16.56 -12.69 -19.17
N ALA A 329 -17.48 -11.74 -19.26
CA ALA A 329 -17.42 -10.64 -20.23
C ALA A 329 -16.22 -9.70 -19.98
N ASP A 330 -15.70 -9.64 -18.75
CA ASP A 330 -14.58 -8.78 -18.37
C ASP A 330 -13.22 -9.40 -18.71
N ILE A 331 -13.16 -10.71 -18.98
CA ILE A 331 -11.92 -11.47 -19.16
C ILE A 331 -11.01 -10.87 -20.26
N PRO A 332 -11.50 -10.45 -21.43
CA PRO A 332 -10.62 -9.86 -22.44
C PRO A 332 -9.94 -8.59 -21.96
N ARG A 333 -10.67 -7.69 -21.27
CA ARG A 333 -10.13 -6.45 -20.71
C ARG A 333 -9.16 -6.71 -19.56
N MET A 334 -9.49 -7.63 -18.65
CA MET A 334 -8.61 -8.04 -17.57
C MET A 334 -7.31 -8.62 -18.12
N THR A 335 -7.38 -9.49 -19.15
CA THR A 335 -6.23 -10.10 -19.81
C THR A 335 -5.32 -9.05 -20.44
N ALA A 336 -5.89 -8.10 -21.18
CA ALA A 336 -5.12 -7.03 -21.80
C ALA A 336 -4.38 -6.17 -20.77
N THR A 337 -5.07 -5.84 -19.66
CA THR A 337 -4.44 -5.10 -18.54
C THR A 337 -3.28 -5.86 -17.93
N ALA A 338 -3.48 -7.13 -17.59
CA ALA A 338 -2.44 -7.94 -16.96
C ALA A 338 -1.22 -8.16 -17.87
N LEU A 339 -1.44 -8.35 -19.18
CA LEU A 339 -0.35 -8.44 -20.16
C LEU A 339 0.53 -7.20 -20.18
N GLY A 340 -0.05 -6.01 -19.97
CA GLY A 340 0.70 -4.75 -19.87
C GLY A 340 1.59 -4.63 -18.63
N MET A 341 1.44 -5.52 -17.64
CA MET A 341 2.25 -5.51 -16.41
C MET A 341 3.59 -6.26 -16.60
N GLU A 342 4.31 -5.97 -17.68
CA GLU A 342 5.52 -6.69 -18.09
C GLU A 342 6.55 -6.86 -16.98
N LYS A 343 6.84 -5.79 -16.22
CA LYS A 343 7.83 -5.81 -15.14
C LYS A 343 7.47 -6.79 -14.02
N LEU A 344 6.17 -7.00 -13.78
CA LEU A 344 5.69 -7.94 -12.77
C LEU A 344 5.82 -9.39 -13.26
N TRP A 345 5.56 -9.62 -14.54
CA TRP A 345 5.79 -10.92 -15.16
C TRP A 345 7.29 -11.26 -15.24
N GLN A 346 8.14 -10.28 -15.53
CA GLN A 346 9.61 -10.45 -15.49
C GLN A 346 10.08 -10.79 -14.08
N SER A 347 9.52 -10.17 -13.06
CA SER A 347 9.80 -10.50 -11.66
C SER A 347 9.49 -11.96 -11.35
N CYS A 348 8.33 -12.45 -11.77
CA CYS A 348 7.89 -13.82 -11.52
C CYS A 348 8.68 -14.87 -12.35
N PHE A 349 8.74 -14.68 -13.66
CA PHE A 349 9.22 -15.70 -14.61
C PHE A 349 10.63 -15.46 -15.16
N GLY A 350 11.21 -14.31 -14.87
CA GLY A 350 12.48 -13.84 -15.43
C GLY A 350 12.31 -13.06 -16.73
N PRO A 351 13.24 -12.13 -17.02
CA PRO A 351 13.17 -11.24 -18.18
C PRO A 351 13.11 -11.97 -19.53
N GLU A 352 13.74 -13.14 -19.63
CA GLU A 352 13.83 -13.90 -20.87
C GLU A 352 12.61 -14.78 -21.16
N ARG A 353 12.01 -15.35 -20.11
CA ARG A 353 11.00 -16.40 -20.26
C ARG A 353 9.54 -15.94 -20.07
N TRP A 354 9.33 -14.75 -19.53
CA TRP A 354 7.97 -14.33 -19.15
C TRP A 354 6.98 -14.32 -20.31
N LYS A 355 7.42 -13.97 -21.54
CA LYS A 355 6.52 -13.94 -22.71
C LYS A 355 6.01 -15.32 -23.13
N GLU A 356 6.80 -16.35 -22.86
CA GLU A 356 6.43 -17.75 -23.14
C GLU A 356 5.43 -18.28 -22.12
N LEU A 357 5.50 -17.81 -20.87
CA LEU A 357 4.72 -18.29 -19.73
C LEU A 357 3.47 -17.46 -19.48
N ALA A 358 3.59 -16.13 -19.49
CA ALA A 358 2.46 -15.21 -19.30
C ALA A 358 1.72 -14.95 -20.63
N THR A 359 1.27 -16.01 -21.28
CA THR A 359 0.56 -15.90 -22.57
C THR A 359 -0.89 -15.39 -22.36
N PRO A 360 -1.53 -14.77 -23.38
CA PRO A 360 -2.95 -14.40 -23.30
C PRO A 360 -3.85 -15.57 -22.94
N LYS A 361 -3.54 -16.78 -23.45
CA LYS A 361 -4.30 -18.00 -23.17
C LYS A 361 -4.19 -18.39 -21.68
N TYR A 362 -2.98 -18.36 -21.13
CA TYR A 362 -2.74 -18.65 -19.71
C TYR A 362 -3.45 -17.65 -18.81
N ILE A 363 -3.22 -16.35 -19.03
CA ILE A 363 -3.82 -15.28 -18.22
C ILE A 363 -5.35 -15.32 -18.26
N SER A 364 -5.93 -15.54 -19.45
CA SER A 364 -7.38 -15.72 -19.58
C SER A 364 -7.90 -16.95 -18.83
N SER A 365 -7.11 -18.03 -18.74
CA SER A 365 -7.49 -19.21 -17.94
C SER A 365 -7.49 -18.94 -16.45
N VAL A 366 -6.53 -18.14 -15.95
CA VAL A 366 -6.49 -17.68 -14.55
C VAL A 366 -7.74 -16.85 -14.22
N TYR A 367 -8.11 -15.89 -15.07
CA TYR A 367 -9.31 -15.10 -14.86
C TYR A 367 -10.61 -15.93 -14.92
N ARG A 368 -10.68 -16.94 -15.80
CA ARG A 368 -11.84 -17.86 -15.79
C ARG A 368 -11.95 -18.62 -14.48
N ALA A 369 -10.83 -19.05 -13.91
CA ALA A 369 -10.83 -19.70 -12.59
C ALA A 369 -11.34 -18.74 -11.50
N ILE A 370 -10.90 -17.48 -11.49
CA ILE A 370 -11.33 -16.45 -10.55
C ILE A 370 -12.83 -16.17 -10.66
N VAL A 371 -13.36 -16.03 -11.88
CA VAL A 371 -14.78 -15.67 -12.09
C VAL A 371 -15.70 -16.85 -11.79
N LYS A 372 -15.26 -18.09 -11.96
CA LYS A 372 -16.05 -19.30 -11.68
C LYS A 372 -16.11 -19.67 -10.19
N GLY A 373 -15.05 -19.40 -9.43
CA GLY A 373 -14.96 -19.63 -7.98
C GLY A 373 -15.70 -18.59 -7.20
#